data_34bd4818c7f7a312ac5bc1efa1b1e84c
#
_entry.id   34bd4818c7f7a312ac5bc1efa1b1e84c
#
_cell.length_a   1.000
_cell.length_b   1.000
_cell.length_c   1.000
_cell.angle_alpha   90.00
_cell.angle_beta   90.00
_cell.angle_gamma   90.00
#
_symmetry.space_group_name_H-M   'P 1'
#
loop_
_entity.id
_entity.type
_entity.pdbx_description
1 polymer ?
#
loop_
_entity_poly.entity_id
_entity_poly.type
_entity_poly.pdbx_seq_one_letter_code
_entity_poly.pdbx_strand_id
1 'polypeptide(L)'
;EGHYGDKKLSERNTMAAKMVVISAAPQGTIYIDRVSFPQKKLHDQITPDKQIPENNYNLTRDMWQWCRLWEWEQYPEPQIRPTTAGEKEMLRTVERRLDEWAASGNPSPEYTKSTLLSIAQGLIDQYGIRRLPDGSITGAPLPSDDEFNNSAGEMRILFIQNIVYWYALDYLYTGNTANLDKVINAMDHAIDQGFAYGSGQGTNHHYGYQVRNLYKGIWILREPLEKAGKMEEYRRALSYWSGLQEVRMPYEQTRDGILDAWHTLHNCRVVSAMLPKDDDRKYAYMKALGEWTSGSLHFTDGTVGGIKIDGTSFHHGGHYPGYSVGAFAALGEFIRLCHGTDFQ
;
A
#
# COMPACT_ATOMS: atom_id res chain seq x y z
N GLU A 1 22.27 13.79 -3.15
CA GLU A 1 22.04 14.67 -2.00
C GLU A 1 20.61 15.16 -2.02
N GLY A 2 19.74 14.58 -1.18
CA GLY A 2 18.30 14.87 -1.17
C GLY A 2 17.94 16.31 -0.86
N HIS A 3 18.85 17.07 -0.35
CA HIS A 3 18.60 18.45 0.04
C HIS A 3 19.20 19.47 -0.92
N TYR A 4 19.86 19.03 -1.99
CA TYR A 4 20.53 19.94 -2.91
C TYR A 4 21.46 20.93 -2.18
N GLY A 5 22.05 20.49 -1.07
CA GLY A 5 22.78 21.34 -0.15
C GLY A 5 21.83 22.31 0.56
N ASP A 6 22.36 23.40 1.09
CA ASP A 6 21.61 24.42 1.83
C ASP A 6 20.73 25.34 0.94
N LYS A 7 20.68 25.09 -0.36
CA LYS A 7 19.94 25.93 -1.30
C LYS A 7 18.64 25.27 -1.72
N LYS A 8 17.55 25.99 -1.57
CA LYS A 8 16.25 25.57 -2.13
C LYS A 8 16.32 25.42 -3.64
N LEU A 9 15.57 24.51 -4.20
CA LEU A 9 15.49 24.28 -5.64
C LEU A 9 15.17 25.57 -6.41
N SER A 10 14.34 26.45 -5.84
CA SER A 10 14.03 27.77 -6.40
C SER A 10 15.22 28.72 -6.53
N GLU A 11 16.29 28.49 -5.79
CA GLU A 11 17.52 29.29 -5.85
C GLU A 11 18.49 28.75 -6.90
N ARG A 12 18.21 27.57 -7.43
CA ARG A 12 18.98 26.89 -8.49
C ARG A 12 18.34 27.01 -9.86
N ASN A 13 17.25 27.73 -9.99
CA ASN A 13 16.42 27.76 -11.20
C ASN A 13 17.01 28.54 -12.39
N THR A 14 18.25 28.91 -12.32
CA THR A 14 18.99 29.39 -13.51
C THR A 14 19.43 28.27 -14.44
N MET A 15 19.21 27.01 -14.04
CA MET A 15 19.51 25.87 -14.91
C MET A 15 18.32 25.56 -15.81
N ALA A 16 18.37 25.95 -17.05
CA ALA A 16 17.47 25.43 -18.06
C ALA A 16 17.78 23.94 -18.28
N ALA A 17 16.73 23.10 -18.20
CA ALA A 17 16.88 21.71 -18.59
C ALA A 17 17.24 21.64 -20.09
N LYS A 18 18.44 21.19 -20.41
CA LYS A 18 18.90 21.01 -21.78
C LYS A 18 18.63 19.61 -22.32
N MET A 19 18.35 18.66 -21.44
CA MET A 19 18.18 17.27 -21.82
C MET A 19 17.35 16.53 -20.77
N VAL A 20 16.44 15.69 -21.23
CA VAL A 20 15.77 14.68 -20.41
C VAL A 20 16.33 13.33 -20.87
N VAL A 21 16.90 12.57 -19.94
CA VAL A 21 17.37 11.21 -20.20
C VAL A 21 16.42 10.25 -19.51
N ILE A 22 15.82 9.37 -20.30
CA ILE A 22 14.99 8.27 -19.80
C ILE A 22 15.74 7.00 -20.15
N SER A 23 16.13 6.24 -19.14
CA SER A 23 16.81 4.97 -19.32
C SER A 23 15.94 3.82 -18.87
N ALA A 24 15.94 2.74 -19.63
CA ALA A 24 15.26 1.50 -19.29
C ALA A 24 16.27 0.35 -19.30
N ALA A 25 15.91 -0.73 -18.63
CA ALA A 25 16.61 -1.99 -18.78
C ALA A 25 16.61 -2.43 -20.25
N PRO A 26 17.63 -3.20 -20.73
CA PRO A 26 17.79 -3.56 -22.14
C PRO A 26 16.58 -4.29 -22.76
N GLN A 27 15.72 -4.81 -21.94
CA GLN A 27 14.48 -5.50 -22.34
C GLN A 27 13.32 -4.99 -21.50
N GLY A 28 12.81 -3.83 -21.81
CA GLY A 28 11.68 -3.25 -21.11
C GLY A 28 10.93 -2.28 -22.02
N THR A 29 9.65 -2.09 -21.72
CA THR A 29 8.82 -1.06 -22.34
C THR A 29 8.60 0.04 -21.32
N ILE A 30 8.94 1.26 -21.68
CA ILE A 30 8.60 2.46 -20.90
C ILE A 30 7.40 3.11 -21.58
N TYR A 31 6.34 3.31 -20.82
CA TYR A 31 5.21 4.12 -21.24
C TYR A 31 5.39 5.51 -20.67
N ILE A 32 5.45 6.52 -21.55
CA ILE A 32 5.52 7.91 -21.15
C ILE A 32 4.22 8.56 -21.57
N ASP A 33 3.35 8.79 -20.59
CA ASP A 33 2.09 9.46 -20.85
C ASP A 33 2.28 10.97 -20.98
N ARG A 34 3.05 11.57 -20.05
CA ARG A 34 3.17 13.01 -20.00
C ARG A 34 4.57 13.45 -19.57
N VAL A 35 5.18 14.30 -20.39
CA VAL A 35 6.34 15.08 -19.98
C VAL A 35 5.92 16.55 -19.89
N SER A 36 6.03 17.13 -18.72
CA SER A 36 5.70 18.54 -18.51
C SER A 36 6.82 19.28 -17.77
N PHE A 37 7.03 20.52 -18.13
CA PHE A 37 7.93 21.43 -17.45
C PHE A 37 7.09 22.54 -16.81
N PRO A 38 6.50 22.31 -15.63
CA PRO A 38 5.70 23.32 -15.00
C PRO A 38 6.54 24.52 -14.64
N GLN A 39 6.02 25.72 -14.89
CA GLN A 39 6.68 26.96 -14.46
C GLN A 39 6.54 27.21 -12.96
N LYS A 40 5.76 26.38 -12.27
CA LYS A 40 5.64 26.42 -10.81
C LYS A 40 6.88 25.84 -10.15
N LYS A 41 7.20 26.34 -8.99
CA LYS A 41 8.21 25.78 -8.14
C LYS A 41 7.89 24.32 -7.83
N LEU A 42 8.81 23.43 -8.17
CA LEU A 42 8.74 22.06 -7.74
C LEU A 42 9.03 21.97 -6.25
N HIS A 43 8.30 21.15 -5.55
CA HIS A 43 8.63 20.82 -4.18
C HIS A 43 9.97 20.09 -4.15
N ASP A 44 10.85 20.47 -3.24
CA ASP A 44 12.19 19.90 -3.10
C ASP A 44 12.21 18.42 -2.74
N GLN A 45 11.06 17.90 -2.32
CA GLN A 45 10.88 16.48 -2.06
C GLN A 45 10.36 15.67 -3.27
N ILE A 46 9.98 16.29 -4.36
CA ILE A 46 9.62 15.58 -5.59
C ILE A 46 10.92 15.27 -6.34
N THR A 47 11.57 14.21 -5.96
CA THR A 47 12.74 13.70 -6.68
C THR A 47 12.58 12.22 -6.96
N PRO A 48 12.95 11.73 -8.15
CA PRO A 48 12.94 10.30 -8.47
C PRO A 48 13.74 9.47 -7.47
N ASP A 49 14.77 10.06 -6.91
CA ASP A 49 15.75 9.42 -6.04
C ASP A 49 15.16 8.96 -4.70
N LYS A 50 14.01 9.48 -4.31
CA LYS A 50 13.38 9.08 -3.05
C LYS A 50 12.93 7.63 -3.00
N GLN A 51 12.85 7.00 -4.16
CA GLN A 51 12.56 5.58 -4.26
C GLN A 51 13.79 4.72 -4.53
N ILE A 52 14.94 5.31 -4.72
CA ILE A 52 16.20 4.61 -4.97
C ILE A 52 17.04 4.64 -3.70
N PRO A 53 17.07 3.56 -2.92
CA PRO A 53 17.69 3.54 -1.58
C PRO A 53 19.17 3.88 -1.58
N GLU A 54 19.87 3.48 -2.62
CA GLU A 54 21.30 3.64 -2.75
C GLU A 54 21.78 5.07 -2.93
N ASN A 55 20.92 5.98 -3.32
CA ASN A 55 21.30 7.33 -3.66
C ASN A 55 21.35 8.30 -2.49
N ASN A 56 20.69 7.97 -1.40
CA ASN A 56 20.70 8.82 -0.22
C ASN A 56 20.38 8.05 1.06
N TYR A 57 21.40 7.75 1.82
CA TYR A 57 21.30 7.01 3.06
C TYR A 57 20.33 7.64 4.08
N ASN A 58 20.33 8.95 4.21
CA ASN A 58 19.46 9.62 5.17
C ASN A 58 17.99 9.56 4.75
N LEU A 59 17.70 9.73 3.46
CA LEU A 59 16.34 9.57 2.96
C LEU A 59 15.86 8.13 3.09
N THR A 60 16.71 7.17 2.77
CA THR A 60 16.34 5.76 2.91
C THR A 60 16.16 5.35 4.35
N ARG A 61 16.90 5.94 5.28
CA ARG A 61 16.74 5.66 6.69
C ARG A 61 15.37 6.03 7.22
N ASP A 62 14.86 7.20 6.88
CA ASP A 62 13.59 7.71 7.40
C ASP A 62 12.38 7.19 6.62
N MET A 63 12.58 6.78 5.36
CA MET A 63 11.53 6.39 4.42
C MET A 63 11.69 4.96 3.90
N TRP A 64 12.56 4.17 4.50
CA TRP A 64 12.95 2.84 4.06
C TRP A 64 11.77 1.91 3.78
N GLN A 65 10.73 1.98 4.56
CA GLN A 65 9.54 1.15 4.42
C GLN A 65 8.76 1.44 3.12
N TRP A 66 8.98 2.61 2.53
CA TRP A 66 8.30 3.04 1.31
C TRP A 66 9.23 3.02 0.10
N CYS A 67 10.52 3.30 0.33
CA CYS A 67 11.51 3.39 -0.72
C CYS A 67 12.03 2.04 -1.19
N ARG A 68 11.90 1.01 -0.37
CA ARG A 68 12.48 -0.31 -0.62
C ARG A 68 11.54 -1.29 -1.33
N LEU A 69 10.37 -0.87 -1.78
CA LEU A 69 9.41 -1.77 -2.42
C LEU A 69 10.04 -2.56 -3.58
N TRP A 70 10.80 -1.89 -4.42
CA TRP A 70 11.49 -2.53 -5.53
C TRP A 70 12.66 -3.40 -5.08
N GLU A 71 13.40 -2.99 -4.07
CA GLU A 71 14.47 -3.78 -3.47
C GLU A 71 13.93 -5.10 -2.91
N TRP A 72 12.82 -5.06 -2.18
CA TRP A 72 12.20 -6.25 -1.63
C TRP A 72 11.69 -7.22 -2.71
N GLU A 73 11.30 -6.72 -3.87
CA GLU A 73 10.94 -7.58 -5.01
C GLU A 73 12.12 -8.38 -5.56
N GLN A 74 13.35 -7.94 -5.34
CA GLN A 74 14.54 -8.64 -5.82
C GLN A 74 14.94 -9.82 -4.93
N TYR A 75 14.37 -9.92 -3.73
CA TYR A 75 14.65 -11.05 -2.86
C TYR A 75 13.94 -12.33 -3.33
N PRO A 76 14.56 -13.51 -3.11
CA PRO A 76 13.92 -14.77 -3.46
C PRO A 76 12.55 -14.92 -2.81
N GLU A 77 11.59 -15.44 -3.54
CA GLU A 77 10.29 -15.79 -2.96
C GLU A 77 10.42 -16.82 -1.84
N PRO A 78 9.51 -16.81 -0.84
CA PRO A 78 9.41 -17.89 0.11
C PRO A 78 9.30 -19.24 -0.61
N GLN A 79 9.82 -20.31 -0.01
CA GLN A 79 9.76 -21.63 -0.62
C GLN A 79 8.31 -22.08 -0.83
N ILE A 80 7.86 -22.09 -2.08
CA ILE A 80 6.55 -22.57 -2.47
C ILE A 80 6.64 -24.09 -2.64
N ARG A 81 5.76 -24.82 -1.98
CA ARG A 81 5.64 -26.28 -2.06
C ARG A 81 4.16 -26.68 -2.00
N PRO A 82 3.83 -27.89 -2.46
CA PRO A 82 2.47 -28.39 -2.32
C PRO A 82 1.98 -28.37 -0.87
N THR A 83 0.81 -27.79 -0.66
CA THR A 83 0.15 -27.73 0.65
C THR A 83 -0.58 -29.04 0.95
N THR A 84 -0.50 -29.45 2.20
CA THR A 84 -1.25 -30.58 2.74
C THR A 84 -2.73 -30.20 2.94
N ALA A 85 -3.57 -31.21 3.16
CA ALA A 85 -5.00 -30.96 3.46
C ALA A 85 -5.18 -30.13 4.77
N GLY A 86 -4.33 -30.36 5.79
CA GLY A 86 -4.35 -29.61 7.03
C GLY A 86 -3.97 -28.13 6.83
N GLU A 87 -2.94 -27.86 6.04
CA GLU A 87 -2.50 -26.50 5.70
C GLU A 87 -3.57 -25.73 4.90
N LYS A 88 -4.25 -26.40 3.98
CA LYS A 88 -5.40 -25.82 3.27
C LYS A 88 -6.55 -25.47 4.22
N GLU A 89 -6.78 -26.28 5.25
CA GLU A 89 -7.80 -25.97 6.27
C GLU A 89 -7.41 -24.75 7.11
N MET A 90 -6.14 -24.56 7.42
CA MET A 90 -5.63 -23.35 8.08
C MET A 90 -5.85 -22.11 7.21
N LEU A 91 -5.59 -22.20 5.90
CA LEU A 91 -5.88 -21.10 4.96
C LEU A 91 -7.37 -20.77 4.93
N ARG A 92 -8.26 -21.77 4.85
CA ARG A 92 -9.71 -21.54 4.93
C ARG A 92 -10.13 -20.90 6.25
N THR A 93 -9.47 -21.25 7.34
CA THR A 93 -9.71 -20.62 8.64
C THR A 93 -9.36 -19.14 8.62
N VAL A 94 -8.21 -18.78 8.06
CA VAL A 94 -7.81 -17.37 7.91
C VAL A 94 -8.75 -16.64 6.95
N GLU A 95 -9.12 -17.26 5.85
CA GLU A 95 -10.05 -16.67 4.87
C GLU A 95 -11.41 -16.32 5.50
N ARG A 96 -12.01 -17.26 6.21
CA ARG A 96 -13.25 -17.03 6.95
C ARG A 96 -13.12 -15.89 7.97
N ARG A 97 -12.02 -15.86 8.71
CA ARG A 97 -11.77 -14.78 9.68
C ARG A 97 -11.53 -13.42 9.02
N LEU A 98 -10.93 -13.40 7.82
CA LEU A 98 -10.82 -12.19 7.01
C LEU A 98 -12.19 -11.72 6.52
N ASP A 99 -13.10 -12.63 6.15
CA ASP A 99 -14.48 -12.27 5.81
C ASP A 99 -15.19 -11.65 7.00
N GLU A 100 -15.05 -12.22 8.19
CA GLU A 100 -15.57 -11.66 9.45
C GLU A 100 -14.97 -10.27 9.75
N TRP A 101 -13.66 -10.13 9.60
CA TRP A 101 -12.96 -8.85 9.75
C TRP A 101 -13.46 -7.81 8.74
N ALA A 102 -13.60 -8.21 7.48
CA ALA A 102 -14.07 -7.32 6.44
C ALA A 102 -15.52 -6.88 6.66
N ALA A 103 -16.35 -7.74 7.29
CA ALA A 103 -17.73 -7.44 7.65
C ALA A 103 -17.86 -6.63 8.94
N SER A 104 -16.81 -6.49 9.75
CA SER A 104 -16.85 -5.85 11.07
C SER A 104 -16.42 -4.39 11.07
N GLY A 105 -16.92 -3.61 12.02
CA GLY A 105 -16.49 -2.22 12.25
C GLY A 105 -16.83 -1.25 11.10
N ASN A 106 -17.78 -1.63 10.24
CA ASN A 106 -18.17 -0.83 9.09
C ASN A 106 -19.28 0.16 9.45
N PRO A 107 -19.44 1.26 8.69
CA PRO A 107 -20.64 2.08 8.72
C PRO A 107 -21.91 1.26 8.51
N SER A 108 -23.04 1.71 9.06
CA SER A 108 -24.30 0.96 8.93
C SER A 108 -24.78 0.89 7.46
N PRO A 109 -25.59 -0.12 7.10
CA PRO A 109 -26.18 -0.21 5.76
C PRO A 109 -26.98 1.03 5.39
N GLU A 110 -27.75 1.60 6.32
CA GLU A 110 -28.56 2.80 6.09
C GLU A 110 -27.68 4.01 5.82
N TYR A 111 -26.64 4.23 6.62
CA TYR A 111 -25.70 5.33 6.41
C TYR A 111 -24.91 5.17 5.11
N THR A 112 -24.51 3.96 4.77
CA THR A 112 -23.85 3.65 3.51
C THR A 112 -24.75 4.06 2.34
N LYS A 113 -26.00 3.59 2.31
CA LYS A 113 -26.96 3.87 1.24
C LYS A 113 -27.34 5.34 1.16
N SER A 114 -27.62 6.00 2.28
CA SER A 114 -28.12 7.37 2.31
C SER A 114 -27.03 8.43 2.09
N THR A 115 -25.79 8.12 2.40
CA THR A 115 -24.71 9.12 2.49
C THR A 115 -23.46 8.72 1.72
N LEU A 116 -22.87 7.57 2.03
CA LEU A 116 -21.53 7.24 1.52
C LEU A 116 -21.51 7.00 0.01
N LEU A 117 -22.56 6.40 -0.56
CA LEU A 117 -22.64 6.21 -2.02
C LEU A 117 -22.72 7.53 -2.77
N SER A 118 -23.42 8.54 -2.22
CA SER A 118 -23.47 9.88 -2.81
C SER A 118 -22.10 10.56 -2.75
N ILE A 119 -21.38 10.41 -1.63
CA ILE A 119 -20.01 10.94 -1.50
C ILE A 119 -19.06 10.22 -2.47
N ALA A 120 -19.17 8.90 -2.60
CA ALA A 120 -18.36 8.14 -3.57
C ALA A 120 -18.57 8.64 -5.00
N GLN A 121 -19.83 8.87 -5.41
CA GLN A 121 -20.14 9.42 -6.71
C GLN A 121 -19.59 10.85 -6.85
N GLY A 122 -19.76 11.68 -5.82
CA GLY A 122 -19.21 13.05 -5.81
C GLY A 122 -17.69 13.09 -5.99
N LEU A 123 -16.96 12.12 -5.42
CA LEU A 123 -15.51 11.98 -5.65
C LEU A 123 -15.19 11.60 -7.09
N ILE A 124 -15.93 10.66 -7.68
CA ILE A 124 -15.75 10.30 -9.09
C ILE A 124 -15.93 11.53 -9.98
N ASP A 125 -16.98 12.29 -9.74
CA ASP A 125 -17.31 13.51 -10.51
C ASP A 125 -16.25 14.61 -10.30
N GLN A 126 -15.85 14.84 -9.05
CA GLN A 126 -14.83 15.83 -8.68
C GLN A 126 -13.49 15.55 -9.33
N TYR A 127 -13.08 14.29 -9.36
CA TYR A 127 -11.79 13.89 -9.95
C TYR A 127 -11.92 13.52 -11.44
N GLY A 128 -13.12 13.60 -12.01
CA GLY A 128 -13.36 13.36 -13.43
C GLY A 128 -13.01 11.94 -13.90
N ILE A 129 -13.11 10.94 -13.01
CA ILE A 129 -12.73 9.57 -13.31
C ILE A 129 -13.76 8.97 -14.27
N ARG A 130 -13.33 8.65 -15.48
CA ARG A 130 -14.20 8.04 -16.49
C ARG A 130 -13.42 7.23 -17.50
N ARG A 131 -14.06 6.20 -18.03
CA ARG A 131 -13.55 5.45 -19.18
C ARG A 131 -13.91 6.15 -20.47
N LEU A 132 -12.96 6.25 -21.37
CA LEU A 132 -13.12 6.85 -22.68
C LEU A 132 -13.62 5.79 -23.69
N PRO A 133 -14.16 6.20 -24.85
CA PRO A 133 -14.69 5.28 -25.87
C PRO A 133 -13.64 4.29 -26.42
N ASP A 134 -12.37 4.65 -26.40
CA ASP A 134 -11.25 3.78 -26.80
C ASP A 134 -10.83 2.77 -25.72
N GLY A 135 -11.49 2.78 -24.56
CA GLY A 135 -11.21 1.91 -23.43
C GLY A 135 -10.16 2.45 -22.46
N SER A 136 -9.49 3.54 -22.75
CA SER A 136 -8.57 4.18 -21.82
C SER A 136 -9.31 4.81 -20.63
N ILE A 137 -8.58 5.07 -19.55
CA ILE A 137 -9.11 5.71 -18.35
C ILE A 137 -8.56 7.14 -18.23
N THR A 138 -9.35 8.04 -17.70
CA THR A 138 -8.92 9.41 -17.41
C THR A 138 -9.45 9.89 -16.07
N GLY A 139 -8.78 10.88 -15.50
CA GLY A 139 -9.14 11.53 -14.23
C GLY A 139 -8.09 12.56 -13.82
N ALA A 140 -8.31 13.23 -12.70
CA ALA A 140 -7.31 14.12 -12.13
C ALA A 140 -6.07 13.33 -11.68
N PRO A 141 -4.85 13.91 -11.77
CA PRO A 141 -3.63 13.28 -11.33
C PRO A 141 -3.69 12.87 -9.85
N LEU A 142 -3.20 11.68 -9.53
CA LEU A 142 -3.05 11.23 -8.13
C LEU A 142 -1.87 11.87 -7.42
N PRO A 143 -0.69 12.04 -8.05
CA PRO A 143 0.41 12.74 -7.41
C PRO A 143 0.05 14.16 -7.08
N SER A 144 0.33 14.57 -5.84
CA SER A 144 0.10 15.94 -5.38
C SER A 144 1.23 16.85 -5.85
N ASP A 145 0.86 18.00 -6.40
CA ASP A 145 1.74 19.14 -6.64
C ASP A 145 1.63 20.23 -5.56
N ASP A 146 0.95 19.93 -4.49
CA ASP A 146 0.72 20.86 -3.39
C ASP A 146 2.02 21.10 -2.61
N GLU A 147 2.60 22.27 -2.81
CA GLU A 147 3.85 22.68 -2.17
C GLU A 147 3.72 22.92 -0.66
N PHE A 148 2.50 23.03 -0.14
CA PHE A 148 2.25 23.26 1.28
C PHE A 148 2.14 21.97 2.08
N ASN A 149 2.03 20.86 1.40
CA ASN A 149 1.95 19.57 2.04
C ASN A 149 3.33 18.93 2.06
N ASN A 150 3.81 18.52 3.22
CA ASN A 150 5.04 17.72 3.35
C ASN A 150 4.97 16.41 2.56
N SER A 151 3.85 16.14 1.97
CA SER A 151 3.51 15.01 1.13
C SER A 151 3.56 15.32 -0.36
N ALA A 152 4.21 16.38 -0.78
CA ALA A 152 4.36 16.67 -2.20
C ALA A 152 5.02 15.48 -2.93
N GLY A 153 4.37 15.00 -3.97
CA GLY A 153 4.72 13.73 -4.62
C GLY A 153 4.09 12.50 -3.96
N GLU A 154 3.39 12.64 -2.85
CA GLU A 154 2.54 11.55 -2.36
C GLU A 154 1.38 11.30 -3.32
N MET A 155 1.16 10.02 -3.53
CA MET A 155 -0.01 9.58 -4.27
C MET A 155 -1.26 9.78 -3.43
N ARG A 156 -2.17 10.64 -3.88
CA ARG A 156 -3.47 10.88 -3.20
C ARG A 156 -4.41 9.70 -3.40
N ILE A 157 -4.13 8.61 -2.76
CA ILE A 157 -4.90 7.36 -2.90
C ILE A 157 -6.16 7.34 -2.01
N LEU A 158 -6.29 8.24 -1.04
CA LEU A 158 -7.38 8.24 -0.06
C LEU A 158 -8.76 8.34 -0.71
N PHE A 159 -8.93 9.15 -1.75
CA PHE A 159 -10.23 9.24 -2.41
C PHE A 159 -10.55 7.98 -3.23
N ILE A 160 -9.55 7.32 -3.81
CA ILE A 160 -9.71 6.01 -4.45
C ILE A 160 -10.16 4.98 -3.42
N GLN A 161 -9.49 4.94 -2.25
CA GLN A 161 -9.91 4.10 -1.12
C GLN A 161 -11.38 4.31 -0.79
N ASN A 162 -11.81 5.57 -0.66
CA ASN A 162 -13.18 5.89 -0.27
C ASN A 162 -14.19 5.44 -1.34
N ILE A 163 -13.91 5.66 -2.62
CA ILE A 163 -14.75 5.18 -3.71
C ILE A 163 -14.88 3.66 -3.65
N VAL A 164 -13.75 2.95 -3.63
CA VAL A 164 -13.72 1.49 -3.65
C VAL A 164 -14.40 0.90 -2.41
N TYR A 165 -14.06 1.41 -1.24
CA TYR A 165 -14.57 0.86 0.02
C TYR A 165 -16.07 1.09 0.20
N TRP A 166 -16.58 2.25 -0.15
CA TRP A 166 -18.01 2.54 0.04
C TRP A 166 -18.89 1.77 -0.94
N TYR A 167 -18.45 1.57 -2.19
CA TYR A 167 -19.14 0.65 -3.10
C TYR A 167 -18.97 -0.82 -2.71
N ALA A 168 -17.85 -1.18 -2.07
CA ALA A 168 -17.69 -2.52 -1.53
C ALA A 168 -18.66 -2.79 -0.36
N LEU A 169 -18.94 -1.79 0.48
CA LEU A 169 -19.95 -1.91 1.53
C LEU A 169 -21.37 -2.08 0.96
N ASP A 170 -21.71 -1.37 -0.12
CA ASP A 170 -22.99 -1.58 -0.82
C ASP A 170 -23.10 -3.04 -1.29
N TYR A 171 -22.07 -3.55 -1.92
CA TYR A 171 -22.03 -4.95 -2.33
C TYR A 171 -22.12 -5.92 -1.14
N LEU A 172 -21.39 -5.66 -0.06
CA LEU A 172 -21.42 -6.49 1.17
C LEU A 172 -22.84 -6.60 1.74
N TYR A 173 -23.59 -5.50 1.75
CA TYR A 173 -24.91 -5.46 2.36
C TYR A 173 -26.05 -5.91 1.45
N THR A 174 -25.88 -5.77 0.15
CA THR A 174 -26.97 -5.97 -0.83
C THR A 174 -26.70 -7.05 -1.86
N GLY A 175 -25.43 -7.46 -2.03
CA GLY A 175 -25.00 -8.30 -3.16
C GLY A 175 -25.04 -7.58 -4.52
N ASN A 176 -25.28 -6.26 -4.54
CA ASN A 176 -25.47 -5.51 -5.77
C ASN A 176 -24.13 -5.20 -6.46
N THR A 177 -23.99 -5.62 -7.71
CA THR A 177 -22.81 -5.37 -8.56
C THR A 177 -22.97 -4.18 -9.50
N ALA A 178 -24.08 -3.43 -9.45
CA ALA A 178 -24.36 -2.33 -10.38
C ALA A 178 -23.30 -1.19 -10.32
N ASN A 179 -22.57 -1.09 -9.20
CA ASN A 179 -21.52 -0.10 -9.02
C ASN A 179 -20.10 -0.65 -9.29
N LEU A 180 -19.96 -1.90 -9.74
CA LEU A 180 -18.67 -2.54 -9.95
C LEU A 180 -17.81 -1.80 -10.98
N ASP A 181 -18.41 -1.30 -12.05
CA ASP A 181 -17.69 -0.51 -13.06
C ASP A 181 -17.07 0.78 -12.50
N LYS A 182 -17.72 1.38 -11.50
CA LYS A 182 -17.18 2.57 -10.83
C LYS A 182 -15.94 2.23 -10.01
N VAL A 183 -15.96 1.08 -9.32
CA VAL A 183 -14.80 0.55 -8.61
C VAL A 183 -13.67 0.23 -9.57
N ILE A 184 -13.97 -0.46 -10.67
CA ILE A 184 -13.00 -0.78 -11.71
C ILE A 184 -12.38 0.48 -12.29
N ASN A 185 -13.19 1.49 -12.63
CA ASN A 185 -12.66 2.74 -13.16
C ASN A 185 -11.78 3.47 -12.16
N ALA A 186 -12.14 3.49 -10.87
CA ALA A 186 -11.30 4.10 -9.84
C ALA A 186 -9.96 3.37 -9.67
N MET A 187 -9.98 2.03 -9.67
CA MET A 187 -8.75 1.23 -9.55
C MET A 187 -7.89 1.31 -10.82
N ASP A 188 -8.50 1.23 -12.00
CA ASP A 188 -7.77 1.37 -13.26
C ASP A 188 -7.12 2.76 -13.36
N HIS A 189 -7.81 3.81 -12.91
CA HIS A 189 -7.24 5.14 -12.83
C HIS A 189 -6.06 5.21 -11.83
N ALA A 190 -6.18 4.59 -10.67
CA ALA A 190 -5.09 4.52 -9.70
C ALA A 190 -3.85 3.83 -10.30
N ILE A 191 -4.05 2.72 -10.99
CA ILE A 191 -2.97 1.97 -11.64
C ILE A 191 -2.33 2.77 -12.78
N ASP A 192 -3.14 3.40 -13.62
CA ASP A 192 -2.67 4.29 -14.71
C ASP A 192 -1.81 5.43 -14.16
N GLN A 193 -2.18 5.97 -13.00
CA GLN A 193 -1.44 7.04 -12.33
C GLN A 193 -0.26 6.56 -11.50
N GLY A 194 0.08 5.28 -11.55
CA GLY A 194 1.27 4.74 -10.92
C GLY A 194 1.06 3.94 -9.64
N PHE A 195 -0.18 3.70 -9.20
CA PHE A 195 -0.48 2.70 -8.16
C PHE A 195 -0.40 1.29 -8.75
N ALA A 196 0.74 0.99 -9.38
CA ALA A 196 0.99 -0.20 -10.17
C ALA A 196 2.17 -1.00 -9.63
N TYR A 197 2.24 -2.26 -10.00
CA TYR A 197 3.41 -3.09 -9.70
C TYR A 197 4.69 -2.51 -10.32
N GLY A 198 5.75 -2.43 -9.54
CA GLY A 198 7.05 -1.95 -9.99
C GLY A 198 7.14 -0.45 -10.23
N SER A 199 6.12 0.29 -9.88
CA SER A 199 6.12 1.74 -10.03
C SER A 199 7.14 2.41 -9.11
N GLY A 200 7.93 3.33 -9.68
CA GLY A 200 8.83 4.24 -8.98
C GLY A 200 8.18 5.56 -8.59
N GLN A 201 6.88 5.62 -8.47
CA GLN A 201 6.15 6.85 -8.27
C GLN A 201 6.19 7.35 -6.83
N GLY A 202 7.11 8.22 -6.52
CA GLY A 202 7.17 9.00 -5.30
C GLY A 202 7.25 8.17 -4.02
N THR A 203 7.80 8.72 -3.01
CA THR A 203 7.69 8.14 -1.68
C THR A 203 6.40 8.54 -1.03
N ASN A 204 5.78 7.59 -0.46
CA ASN A 204 4.50 7.77 0.16
C ASN A 204 4.63 7.55 1.66
N HIS A 205 5.15 8.56 2.35
CA HIS A 205 5.50 8.47 3.76
C HIS A 205 4.32 7.99 4.64
N HIS A 206 3.12 8.39 4.35
CA HIS A 206 1.94 7.98 5.12
C HIS A 206 0.95 7.13 4.31
N TYR A 207 1.44 6.46 3.29
CA TYR A 207 0.63 5.65 2.39
C TYR A 207 -0.31 4.68 3.14
N GLY A 208 0.18 3.95 4.11
CA GLY A 208 -0.60 2.99 4.86
C GLY A 208 -1.84 3.58 5.54
N TYR A 209 -1.80 4.85 5.95
CA TYR A 209 -2.97 5.54 6.50
C TYR A 209 -4.07 5.79 5.46
N GLN A 210 -3.72 5.82 4.19
CA GLN A 210 -4.61 6.13 3.09
C GLN A 210 -5.24 4.91 2.43
N VAL A 211 -4.80 3.69 2.74
CA VAL A 211 -5.17 2.50 1.96
C VAL A 211 -5.78 1.35 2.74
N ARG A 212 -5.83 1.40 4.07
CA ARG A 212 -6.32 0.29 4.89
C ARG A 212 -7.70 -0.23 4.45
N ASN A 213 -8.61 0.69 4.18
CA ASN A 213 -9.95 0.33 3.73
C ASN A 213 -10.00 -0.01 2.23
N LEU A 214 -9.01 0.41 1.43
CA LEU A 214 -8.88 -0.05 0.05
C LEU A 214 -8.69 -1.58 0.00
N TYR A 215 -7.74 -2.10 0.80
CA TYR A 215 -7.51 -3.54 0.89
C TYR A 215 -8.74 -4.29 1.39
N LYS A 216 -9.42 -3.73 2.38
CA LYS A 216 -10.69 -4.26 2.88
C LYS A 216 -11.77 -4.29 1.80
N GLY A 217 -11.92 -3.21 1.05
CA GLY A 217 -12.85 -3.10 -0.07
C GLY A 217 -12.57 -4.10 -1.20
N ILE A 218 -11.32 -4.25 -1.59
CA ILE A 218 -10.92 -5.23 -2.60
C ILE A 218 -11.14 -6.68 -2.10
N TRP A 219 -10.88 -6.96 -0.82
CA TRP A 219 -11.21 -8.26 -0.24
C TRP A 219 -12.70 -8.58 -0.34
N ILE A 220 -13.56 -7.64 0.01
CA ILE A 220 -15.03 -7.78 -0.11
C ILE A 220 -15.44 -8.04 -1.57
N LEU A 221 -14.83 -7.33 -2.51
CA LEU A 221 -15.17 -7.39 -3.94
C LEU A 221 -14.37 -8.45 -4.73
N ARG A 222 -13.56 -9.29 -4.07
CA ARG A 222 -12.64 -10.20 -4.77
C ARG A 222 -13.31 -11.11 -5.80
N GLU A 223 -14.48 -11.64 -5.49
CA GLU A 223 -15.21 -12.53 -6.41
C GLU A 223 -15.78 -11.81 -7.63
N PRO A 224 -16.53 -10.69 -7.50
CA PRO A 224 -17.00 -9.97 -8.67
C PRO A 224 -15.86 -9.37 -9.51
N LEU A 225 -14.76 -8.91 -8.89
CA LEU A 225 -13.59 -8.45 -9.61
C LEU A 225 -12.85 -9.57 -10.34
N GLU A 226 -12.82 -10.77 -9.78
CA GLU A 226 -12.29 -11.94 -10.43
C GLU A 226 -13.11 -12.32 -11.69
N LYS A 227 -14.45 -12.32 -11.57
CA LYS A 227 -15.37 -12.55 -12.69
C LYS A 227 -15.23 -11.49 -13.79
N ALA A 228 -14.88 -10.26 -13.42
CA ALA A 228 -14.59 -9.17 -14.34
C ALA A 228 -13.17 -9.23 -14.96
N GLY A 229 -12.34 -10.20 -14.57
CA GLY A 229 -10.97 -10.35 -15.08
C GLY A 229 -9.98 -9.29 -14.59
N LYS A 230 -10.29 -8.56 -13.49
CA LYS A 230 -9.49 -7.45 -12.98
C LYS A 230 -8.56 -7.83 -11.81
N MET A 231 -8.82 -8.94 -11.15
CA MET A 231 -8.11 -9.26 -9.90
C MET A 231 -6.61 -9.48 -10.05
N GLU A 232 -6.14 -10.00 -11.19
CA GLU A 232 -4.70 -10.27 -11.34
C GLU A 232 -3.86 -9.01 -11.28
N GLU A 233 -4.28 -7.97 -12.00
CA GLU A 233 -3.61 -6.68 -12.02
C GLU A 233 -3.67 -5.99 -10.64
N TYR A 234 -4.85 -5.98 -10.01
CA TYR A 234 -5.04 -5.38 -8.69
C TYR A 234 -4.25 -6.12 -7.62
N ARG A 235 -4.21 -7.44 -7.68
CA ARG A 235 -3.43 -8.29 -6.77
C ARG A 235 -1.94 -7.96 -6.82
N ARG A 236 -1.39 -7.78 -8.02
CA ARG A 236 0.02 -7.40 -8.21
C ARG A 236 0.30 -6.02 -7.64
N ALA A 237 -0.55 -5.04 -7.93
CA ALA A 237 -0.42 -3.68 -7.41
C ALA A 237 -0.51 -3.67 -5.88
N LEU A 238 -1.53 -4.30 -5.30
CA LEU A 238 -1.75 -4.34 -3.85
C LEU A 238 -0.62 -5.06 -3.12
N SER A 239 -0.15 -6.19 -3.65
CA SER A 239 0.99 -6.92 -3.07
C SER A 239 2.24 -6.04 -3.04
N TYR A 240 2.56 -5.38 -4.15
CA TYR A 240 3.71 -4.49 -4.25
C TYR A 240 3.61 -3.33 -3.25
N TRP A 241 2.50 -2.60 -3.27
CA TRP A 241 2.33 -1.41 -2.44
C TRP A 241 2.13 -1.69 -0.95
N SER A 242 1.72 -2.90 -0.54
CA SER A 242 1.74 -3.30 0.87
C SER A 242 3.14 -3.56 1.41
N GLY A 243 4.12 -3.69 0.53
CA GLY A 243 5.46 -4.13 0.89
C GLY A 243 5.47 -5.57 1.42
N LEU A 244 4.54 -6.43 0.94
CA LEU A 244 4.50 -7.84 1.36
C LEU A 244 5.83 -8.54 1.12
N GLN A 245 6.57 -8.16 0.08
CA GLN A 245 7.84 -8.77 -0.29
C GLN A 245 8.94 -8.59 0.75
N GLU A 246 8.78 -7.66 1.68
CA GLU A 246 9.68 -7.52 2.83
C GLU A 246 9.80 -8.82 3.64
N VAL A 247 8.74 -9.62 3.71
CA VAL A 247 8.73 -10.89 4.44
C VAL A 247 9.58 -11.99 3.81
N ARG A 248 10.12 -11.76 2.62
CA ARG A 248 11.09 -12.66 1.98
C ARG A 248 12.45 -12.69 2.69
N MET A 249 12.69 -11.70 3.53
CA MET A 249 13.89 -11.59 4.37
C MET A 249 13.52 -11.64 5.85
N PRO A 250 14.42 -12.11 6.71
CA PRO A 250 14.26 -11.95 8.15
C PRO A 250 14.09 -10.47 8.51
N TYR A 251 13.31 -10.21 9.56
CA TYR A 251 13.15 -8.84 10.04
C TYR A 251 14.48 -8.21 10.45
N GLU A 252 14.73 -7.01 9.98
CA GLU A 252 15.94 -6.23 10.30
C GLU A 252 15.71 -5.37 11.55
N GLN A 253 16.27 -5.75 12.68
CA GLN A 253 15.99 -5.12 13.97
C GLN A 253 16.57 -3.70 14.13
N THR A 254 17.39 -3.25 13.21
CA THR A 254 17.97 -1.89 13.25
C THR A 254 17.04 -0.83 12.67
N ARG A 255 15.87 -1.23 12.18
CA ARG A 255 14.93 -0.36 11.48
C ARG A 255 14.09 0.48 12.42
N ASP A 256 13.98 1.77 12.12
CA ASP A 256 12.94 2.63 12.66
C ASP A 256 11.63 2.46 11.87
N GLY A 257 10.51 2.95 12.39
CA GLY A 257 9.22 2.96 11.69
C GLY A 257 8.42 1.66 11.76
N ILE A 258 8.85 0.66 12.55
CA ILE A 258 8.12 -0.61 12.67
C ILE A 258 6.70 -0.44 13.23
N LEU A 259 6.47 0.52 14.11
CA LEU A 259 5.14 0.80 14.66
C LEU A 259 4.17 1.27 13.57
N ASP A 260 4.63 2.09 12.63
CA ASP A 260 3.85 2.50 11.48
C ASP A 260 3.54 1.32 10.56
N ALA A 261 4.52 0.46 10.30
CA ALA A 261 4.33 -0.71 9.47
C ALA A 261 3.30 -1.67 10.07
N TRP A 262 3.34 -1.94 11.37
CA TRP A 262 2.31 -2.72 12.04
C TRP A 262 0.94 -2.03 11.97
N HIS A 263 0.88 -0.75 12.33
CA HIS A 263 -0.38 -0.01 12.39
C HIS A 263 -1.08 0.08 11.04
N THR A 264 -0.34 0.32 9.97
CA THR A 264 -0.92 0.78 8.71
C THR A 264 -0.90 -0.28 7.61
N LEU A 265 0.11 -1.14 7.57
CA LEU A 265 0.31 -2.08 6.47
C LEU A 265 0.11 -3.55 6.84
N HIS A 266 0.13 -3.89 8.13
CA HIS A 266 0.15 -5.30 8.51
C HIS A 266 -1.06 -6.07 7.99
N ASN A 267 -2.27 -5.53 8.19
CA ASN A 267 -3.50 -6.13 7.65
C ASN A 267 -3.56 -6.06 6.12
N CYS A 268 -2.95 -5.04 5.49
CA CYS A 268 -2.81 -4.98 4.04
C CYS A 268 -1.95 -6.13 3.51
N ARG A 269 -0.88 -6.49 4.22
CA ARG A 269 -0.02 -7.63 3.91
C ARG A 269 -0.75 -8.96 4.05
N VAL A 270 -1.57 -9.13 5.10
CA VAL A 270 -2.41 -10.34 5.25
C VAL A 270 -3.36 -10.48 4.07
N VAL A 271 -4.08 -9.42 3.71
CA VAL A 271 -4.96 -9.43 2.54
C VAL A 271 -4.18 -9.77 1.28
N SER A 272 -3.02 -9.14 1.06
CA SER A 272 -2.19 -9.40 -0.13
C SER A 272 -1.70 -10.83 -0.21
N ALA A 273 -1.34 -11.45 0.91
CA ALA A 273 -0.91 -12.84 0.98
C ALA A 273 -2.07 -13.82 0.71
N MET A 274 -3.31 -13.43 1.06
CA MET A 274 -4.50 -14.27 0.91
C MET A 274 -5.27 -14.07 -0.41
N LEU A 275 -5.00 -13.02 -1.18
CA LEU A 275 -5.66 -12.76 -2.46
C LEU A 275 -5.28 -13.71 -3.62
N PRO A 276 -4.07 -14.30 -3.72
CA PRO A 276 -3.77 -15.29 -4.75
C PRO A 276 -4.76 -16.47 -4.74
N LYS A 277 -4.98 -17.09 -5.92
CA LYS A 277 -5.79 -18.33 -6.01
C LYS A 277 -5.03 -19.56 -5.58
N ASP A 278 -3.72 -19.54 -5.71
CA ASP A 278 -2.81 -20.65 -5.42
C ASP A 278 -2.61 -20.81 -3.91
N ASP A 279 -3.13 -21.89 -3.36
CA ASP A 279 -3.01 -22.20 -1.94
C ASP A 279 -1.55 -22.41 -1.50
N ASP A 280 -0.69 -22.94 -2.38
CA ASP A 280 0.72 -23.16 -2.09
C ASP A 280 1.43 -21.82 -1.88
N ARG A 281 1.10 -20.85 -2.73
CA ARG A 281 1.61 -19.48 -2.62
C ARG A 281 1.04 -18.75 -1.40
N LYS A 282 -0.27 -18.85 -1.15
CA LYS A 282 -0.90 -18.28 0.07
C LYS A 282 -0.19 -18.78 1.32
N TYR A 283 0.00 -20.10 1.42
CA TYR A 283 0.62 -20.71 2.59
C TYR A 283 2.05 -20.22 2.80
N ALA A 284 2.86 -20.22 1.75
CA ALA A 284 4.24 -19.78 1.81
C ALA A 284 4.37 -18.32 2.29
N TYR A 285 3.56 -17.42 1.74
CA TYR A 285 3.60 -16.00 2.15
C TYR A 285 2.99 -15.74 3.52
N MET A 286 1.92 -16.43 3.90
CA MET A 286 1.35 -16.30 5.25
C MET A 286 2.32 -16.81 6.32
N LYS A 287 3.03 -17.92 6.05
CA LYS A 287 4.06 -18.43 6.94
C LYS A 287 5.23 -17.47 7.07
N ALA A 288 5.74 -16.96 5.96
CA ALA A 288 6.79 -15.94 5.97
C ALA A 288 6.36 -14.66 6.70
N LEU A 289 5.11 -14.24 6.55
CA LEU A 289 4.57 -13.08 7.27
C LEU A 289 4.50 -13.34 8.79
N GLY A 290 4.10 -14.53 9.21
CA GLY A 290 4.11 -14.93 10.62
C GLY A 290 5.53 -14.91 11.21
N GLU A 291 6.49 -15.50 10.52
CA GLU A 291 7.91 -15.52 10.93
C GLU A 291 8.49 -14.09 10.99
N TRP A 292 8.22 -13.28 9.97
CA TRP A 292 8.64 -11.88 9.94
C TRP A 292 8.03 -11.08 11.10
N THR A 293 6.73 -11.28 11.36
CA THR A 293 6.03 -10.63 12.47
C THR A 293 6.62 -11.02 13.81
N SER A 294 6.84 -12.30 14.04
CA SER A 294 7.49 -12.82 15.25
C SER A 294 8.88 -12.22 15.44
N GLY A 295 9.68 -12.16 14.38
CA GLY A 295 10.98 -11.51 14.40
C GLY A 295 10.92 -10.04 14.76
N SER A 296 9.89 -9.31 14.28
CA SER A 296 9.71 -7.88 14.54
C SER A 296 9.28 -7.55 15.98
N LEU A 297 8.81 -8.54 16.73
CA LEU A 297 8.37 -8.37 18.12
C LEU A 297 9.47 -8.52 19.15
N HIS A 298 10.71 -8.80 18.75
CA HIS A 298 11.83 -8.84 19.68
C HIS A 298 12.09 -7.45 20.29
N PHE A 299 12.55 -7.47 21.55
CA PHE A 299 12.93 -6.23 22.21
C PHE A 299 14.12 -5.56 21.51
N THR A 300 14.03 -4.26 21.34
CA THR A 300 15.06 -3.45 20.71
C THR A 300 15.82 -2.61 21.74
N ASP A 301 17.11 -2.40 21.50
CA ASP A 301 17.97 -1.63 22.39
C ASP A 301 17.97 -0.13 22.08
N GLY A 302 18.38 0.65 23.05
CA GLY A 302 18.62 2.10 22.90
C GLY A 302 17.41 2.86 22.35
N THR A 303 17.63 3.66 21.32
CA THR A 303 16.60 4.48 20.66
C THR A 303 16.00 3.85 19.41
N VAL A 304 16.38 2.62 19.08
CA VAL A 304 15.81 1.89 17.93
C VAL A 304 14.30 1.72 18.10
N GLY A 305 13.54 1.90 17.04
CA GLY A 305 12.09 1.71 17.04
C GLY A 305 11.70 0.27 17.39
N GLY A 306 10.51 0.10 17.98
CA GLY A 306 9.99 -1.21 18.38
C GLY A 306 9.62 -1.27 19.87
N ILE A 307 9.53 -2.48 20.40
CA ILE A 307 9.13 -2.75 21.79
C ILE A 307 10.38 -2.79 22.68
N LYS A 308 10.30 -2.18 23.84
CA LYS A 308 11.35 -2.19 24.86
C LYS A 308 11.07 -3.24 25.92
N ILE A 309 12.13 -3.64 26.65
CA ILE A 309 12.05 -4.67 27.69
C ILE A 309 11.06 -4.33 28.81
N ASP A 310 10.80 -3.05 29.03
CA ASP A 310 9.80 -2.55 29.99
C ASP A 310 8.38 -2.49 29.42
N GLY A 311 8.16 -2.96 28.19
CA GLY A 311 6.87 -2.94 27.50
C GLY A 311 6.54 -1.58 26.87
N THR A 312 7.41 -0.59 26.94
CA THR A 312 7.22 0.68 26.21
C THR A 312 7.55 0.48 24.73
N SER A 313 7.10 1.41 23.91
CA SER A 313 7.41 1.41 22.49
C SER A 313 8.08 2.69 22.05
N PHE A 314 9.05 2.55 21.16
CA PHE A 314 9.83 3.63 20.60
C PHE A 314 9.57 3.79 19.11
N HIS A 315 9.50 5.05 18.68
CA HIS A 315 9.38 5.45 17.28
C HIS A 315 10.05 6.83 17.14
N HIS A 316 10.67 7.12 16.02
CA HIS A 316 11.42 8.36 15.80
C HIS A 316 12.47 8.65 16.90
N GLY A 317 13.13 7.61 17.39
CA GLY A 317 14.18 7.74 18.41
C GLY A 317 13.70 8.05 19.83
N GLY A 318 12.40 7.98 20.10
CA GLY A 318 11.83 8.28 21.41
C GLY A 318 10.64 7.42 21.80
N HIS A 319 10.19 7.58 23.04
CA HIS A 319 8.98 6.94 23.54
C HIS A 319 7.74 7.53 22.84
N TYR A 320 6.93 6.67 22.22
CA TYR A 320 5.85 7.11 21.34
C TYR A 320 4.55 6.32 21.56
N PRO A 321 3.87 6.52 22.72
CA PRO A 321 2.71 5.69 23.10
C PRO A 321 1.52 5.85 22.16
N GLY A 322 1.34 7.00 21.51
CA GLY A 322 0.24 7.25 20.57
C GLY A 322 0.24 6.30 19.37
N TYR A 323 1.39 5.98 18.83
CA TYR A 323 1.52 5.04 17.71
C TYR A 323 1.36 3.58 18.15
N SER A 324 1.73 3.29 19.39
CA SER A 324 1.64 1.94 19.95
C SER A 324 0.23 1.41 19.98
N VAL A 325 -0.74 2.25 20.30
CA VAL A 325 -2.15 1.84 20.39
C VAL A 325 -2.64 1.26 19.05
N GLY A 326 -2.37 1.96 17.94
CA GLY A 326 -2.73 1.48 16.61
C GLY A 326 -1.93 0.27 16.18
N ALA A 327 -0.64 0.25 16.48
CA ALA A 327 0.27 -0.84 16.16
C ALA A 327 -0.14 -2.14 16.88
N PHE A 328 -0.38 -2.08 18.17
CA PHE A 328 -0.78 -3.25 18.96
C PHE A 328 -2.20 -3.71 18.64
N ALA A 329 -3.12 -2.79 18.28
CA ALA A 329 -4.43 -3.17 17.78
C ALA A 329 -4.34 -3.98 16.47
N ALA A 330 -3.49 -3.56 15.54
CA ALA A 330 -3.26 -4.28 14.29
C ALA A 330 -2.58 -5.65 14.51
N LEU A 331 -1.60 -5.73 15.42
CA LEU A 331 -1.00 -6.99 15.82
C LEU A 331 -1.99 -7.93 16.51
N GLY A 332 -2.84 -7.40 17.39
CA GLY A 332 -3.93 -8.16 18.02
C GLY A 332 -4.90 -8.74 16.98
N GLU A 333 -5.20 -7.97 15.96
CA GLU A 333 -6.02 -8.45 14.83
C GLU A 333 -5.31 -9.55 14.04
N PHE A 334 -4.01 -9.41 13.76
CA PHE A 334 -3.21 -10.45 13.12
C PHE A 334 -3.22 -11.76 13.94
N ILE A 335 -3.00 -11.65 15.25
CA ILE A 335 -3.07 -12.82 16.16
C ILE A 335 -4.45 -13.46 16.07
N ARG A 336 -5.53 -12.69 16.09
CA ARG A 336 -6.90 -13.20 15.95
C ARG A 336 -7.12 -13.93 14.63
N LEU A 337 -6.60 -13.37 13.53
CA LEU A 337 -6.70 -13.99 12.20
C LEU A 337 -5.94 -15.32 12.13
N CYS A 338 -4.76 -15.39 12.74
CA CYS A 338 -3.84 -16.52 12.62
C CYS A 338 -3.92 -17.53 13.77
N HIS A 339 -4.69 -17.24 14.84
CA HIS A 339 -4.74 -18.10 16.02
C HIS A 339 -5.07 -19.56 15.70
N GLY A 340 -4.26 -20.47 16.22
CA GLY A 340 -4.40 -21.91 15.99
C GLY A 340 -4.04 -22.38 14.59
N THR A 341 -3.24 -21.60 13.87
CA THR A 341 -2.63 -21.96 12.57
C THR A 341 -1.12 -21.89 12.64
N ASP A 342 -0.43 -22.37 11.62
CA ASP A 342 1.04 -22.30 11.51
C ASP A 342 1.57 -20.88 11.24
N PHE A 343 0.70 -19.90 11.16
CA PHE A 343 1.03 -18.50 10.83
C PHE A 343 1.12 -17.60 12.08
N GLN A 344 0.87 -18.18 13.28
CA GLN A 344 0.91 -17.48 14.56
C GLN A 344 2.34 -17.30 15.06
#